data_81b148f55b4c9f2200a1363d9dc27400
#
_entry.id   81b148f55b4c9f2200a1363d9dc27400
#
_cell.length_a   1.000
_cell.length_b   1.000
_cell.length_c   1.000
_cell.angle_alpha   90.00
_cell.angle_beta   90.00
_cell.angle_gamma   90.00
#
_symmetry.space_group_name_H-M   'P 1'
#
loop_
_entity.id
_entity.type
_entity.pdbx_description
1 polymer ?
#
loop_
_entity_poly.entity_id
_entity_poly.type
_entity_poly.pdbx_seq_one_letter_code
_entity_poly.pdbx_strand_id
1 'polypeptide(L)'
;SELREMFGMVLQDTWLFHGTISDNIRYGKLNATEEEVIQAAKAAHVHRFIQTLPGGYNMELNEEASNVSQGQKQLLCITRVMLCLPPMLILDEATSSIDTRTELQVQEAFDKLMKGRTSFVIAHRLSTIKDADLILVMKDGDIVEQGNHEELLAKGGFYADLYNSQFENAGECA
;
A
#
# COMPACT_ATOMS: atom_id res chain seq x y z
N SER A 1 22.55 0.61 6.01
CA SER A 1 22.52 -0.09 7.30
C SER A 1 21.50 -1.22 7.19
N GLU A 2 21.82 -2.39 7.69
CA GLU A 2 21.02 -3.63 7.63
C GLU A 2 19.57 -3.43 8.08
N LEU A 3 19.31 -2.57 9.06
CA LEU A 3 17.96 -2.31 9.55
C LEU A 3 17.02 -1.73 8.45
N ARG A 4 17.53 -0.83 7.59
CA ARG A 4 16.72 -0.23 6.52
C ARG A 4 16.36 -1.22 5.41
N GLU A 5 17.19 -2.24 5.21
CA GLU A 5 16.96 -3.28 4.22
C GLU A 5 15.89 -4.29 4.68
N MET A 6 15.57 -4.31 5.98
CA MET A 6 14.52 -5.15 6.54
C MET A 6 13.11 -4.61 6.31
N PHE A 7 12.95 -3.32 6.00
CA PHE A 7 11.65 -2.67 5.87
C PHE A 7 11.38 -2.24 4.43
N GLY A 8 10.21 -2.61 3.92
CA GLY A 8 9.59 -1.98 2.76
C GLY A 8 8.52 -1.00 3.21
N MET A 9 8.47 0.17 2.58
CA MET A 9 7.51 1.22 2.94
C MET A 9 6.71 1.63 1.71
N VAL A 10 5.39 1.65 1.84
CA VAL A 10 4.47 2.29 0.89
C VAL A 10 3.65 3.29 1.68
N LEU A 11 3.97 4.55 1.51
CA LEU A 11 3.35 5.67 2.23
C LEU A 11 2.29 6.35 1.37
N GLN A 12 1.42 7.14 2.01
CA GLN A 12 0.41 7.96 1.34
C GLN A 12 1.04 8.91 0.32
N ASP A 13 2.11 9.59 0.69
CA ASP A 13 2.90 10.44 -0.20
C ASP A 13 3.81 9.55 -1.06
N THR A 14 3.30 9.21 -2.24
CA THR A 14 4.04 8.42 -3.21
C THR A 14 5.18 9.25 -3.81
N TRP A 15 6.42 8.84 -3.53
CA TRP A 15 7.58 9.51 -4.10
C TRP A 15 8.14 8.72 -5.29
N LEU A 16 8.14 9.38 -6.43
CA LEU A 16 8.80 8.94 -7.67
C LEU A 16 9.76 10.06 -8.12
N PHE A 17 10.95 9.67 -8.60
CA PHE A 17 11.93 10.63 -9.08
C PHE A 17 11.85 10.82 -10.60
N HIS A 18 12.40 11.93 -11.09
CA HIS A 18 12.57 12.18 -12.52
C HIS A 18 13.47 11.09 -13.12
N GLY A 19 12.94 10.35 -14.08
CA GLY A 19 13.62 9.21 -14.72
C GLY A 19 12.61 8.25 -15.32
N THR A 20 13.08 7.15 -15.86
CA THR A 20 12.18 6.17 -16.48
C THR A 20 11.34 5.42 -15.45
N ILE A 21 10.22 4.85 -15.88
CA ILE A 21 9.40 3.94 -15.04
C ILE A 21 10.27 2.77 -14.57
N SER A 22 11.09 2.21 -15.44
CA SER A 22 12.01 1.11 -15.10
C SER A 22 12.98 1.52 -14.00
N ASP A 23 13.59 2.71 -14.06
CA ASP A 23 14.54 3.20 -13.05
C ASP A 23 13.84 3.39 -11.71
N ASN A 24 12.62 3.94 -11.72
CA ASN A 24 11.81 4.12 -10.53
C ASN A 24 11.48 2.78 -9.84
N ILE A 25 11.16 1.74 -10.60
CA ILE A 25 10.92 0.39 -10.05
C ILE A 25 12.23 -0.21 -9.53
N ARG A 26 13.33 -0.11 -10.30
CA ARG A 26 14.66 -0.64 -9.91
C ARG A 26 15.27 0.05 -8.70
N TYR A 27 14.74 1.18 -8.28
CA TYR A 27 15.17 1.82 -7.03
C TYR A 27 15.04 0.89 -5.80
N GLY A 28 14.11 -0.08 -5.84
CA GLY A 28 14.00 -1.13 -4.82
C GLY A 28 15.12 -2.17 -4.86
N LYS A 29 15.70 -2.43 -6.05
CA LYS A 29 16.79 -3.39 -6.28
C LYS A 29 17.57 -2.95 -7.53
N LEU A 30 18.66 -2.19 -7.34
CA LEU A 30 19.41 -1.54 -8.43
C LEU A 30 19.95 -2.50 -9.49
N ASN A 31 20.30 -3.73 -9.09
CA ASN A 31 20.81 -4.77 -10.00
C ASN A 31 19.73 -5.71 -10.54
N ALA A 32 18.45 -5.35 -10.42
CA ALA A 32 17.36 -6.15 -10.95
C ALA A 32 17.42 -6.24 -12.47
N THR A 33 17.16 -7.43 -12.98
CA THR A 33 17.03 -7.67 -14.42
C THR A 33 15.72 -7.08 -14.94
N GLU A 34 15.64 -6.89 -16.26
CA GLU A 34 14.39 -6.42 -16.89
C GLU A 34 13.23 -7.40 -16.65
N GLU A 35 13.51 -8.70 -16.65
CA GLU A 35 12.51 -9.71 -16.37
C GLU A 35 11.99 -9.64 -14.94
N GLU A 36 12.85 -9.43 -13.93
CA GLU A 36 12.45 -9.22 -12.54
C GLU A 36 11.54 -7.98 -12.39
N VAL A 37 11.88 -6.88 -13.06
CA VAL A 37 11.07 -5.66 -13.10
C VAL A 37 9.67 -5.94 -13.68
N ILE A 38 9.61 -6.66 -14.81
CA ILE A 38 8.35 -7.02 -15.46
C ILE A 38 7.51 -7.95 -14.57
N GLN A 39 8.13 -8.93 -13.92
CA GLN A 39 7.41 -9.83 -13.00
C GLN A 39 6.85 -9.10 -11.78
N ALA A 40 7.62 -8.19 -11.19
CA ALA A 40 7.13 -7.33 -10.11
C ALA A 40 5.96 -6.45 -10.56
N ALA A 41 6.03 -5.85 -11.75
CA ALA A 41 4.95 -5.04 -12.32
C ALA A 41 3.69 -5.85 -12.64
N LYS A 42 3.82 -7.11 -13.06
CA LYS A 42 2.70 -8.02 -13.24
C LYS A 42 2.06 -8.38 -11.91
N ALA A 43 2.87 -8.65 -10.89
CA ALA A 43 2.39 -8.97 -9.54
C ALA A 43 1.64 -7.79 -8.91
N ALA A 44 2.05 -6.56 -9.17
CA ALA A 44 1.40 -5.32 -8.73
C ALA A 44 0.25 -4.84 -9.64
N HIS A 45 -0.15 -5.62 -10.66
CA HIS A 45 -1.21 -5.28 -11.62
C HIS A 45 -0.97 -4.01 -12.46
N VAL A 46 0.26 -3.50 -12.54
CA VAL A 46 0.59 -2.26 -13.26
C VAL A 46 1.20 -2.50 -14.66
N HIS A 47 1.63 -3.74 -14.95
CA HIS A 47 2.30 -4.07 -16.21
C HIS A 47 1.49 -3.68 -17.46
N ARG A 48 0.19 -4.01 -17.50
CA ARG A 48 -0.69 -3.67 -18.64
C ARG A 48 -0.79 -2.18 -18.84
N PHE A 49 -0.91 -1.42 -17.76
CA PHE A 49 -0.93 0.04 -17.82
C PHE A 49 0.39 0.56 -18.42
N ILE A 50 1.55 0.10 -17.93
CA ILE A 50 2.86 0.53 -18.47
C ILE A 50 2.95 0.26 -19.98
N GLN A 51 2.45 -0.87 -20.45
CA GLN A 51 2.45 -1.21 -21.89
C GLN A 51 1.58 -0.27 -22.74
N THR A 52 0.59 0.43 -22.18
CA THR A 52 -0.24 1.41 -22.90
C THR A 52 0.45 2.77 -23.04
N LEU A 53 1.51 3.01 -22.29
CA LEU A 53 2.22 4.28 -22.29
C LEU A 53 3.18 4.41 -23.49
N PRO A 54 3.33 5.62 -24.05
CA PRO A 54 4.36 5.89 -25.05
C PRO A 54 5.74 5.57 -24.48
N GLY A 55 6.47 4.62 -25.06
CA GLY A 55 7.78 4.16 -24.54
C GLY A 55 7.72 3.09 -23.45
N GLY A 56 6.52 2.74 -22.94
CA GLY A 56 6.37 1.67 -21.95
C GLY A 56 7.23 1.88 -20.71
N TYR A 57 8.07 0.92 -20.36
CA TYR A 57 8.99 1.00 -19.21
C TYR A 57 10.06 2.10 -19.36
N ASN A 58 10.35 2.55 -20.57
CA ASN A 58 11.31 3.61 -20.85
C ASN A 58 10.66 5.00 -20.87
N MET A 59 9.36 5.10 -20.61
CA MET A 59 8.69 6.40 -20.48
C MET A 59 9.27 7.15 -19.29
N GLU A 60 9.67 8.40 -19.51
CA GLU A 60 10.18 9.29 -18.48
C GLU A 60 9.02 9.89 -17.66
N LEU A 61 9.13 9.81 -16.35
CA LEU A 61 8.30 10.55 -15.43
C LEU A 61 8.90 11.95 -15.24
N ASN A 62 8.05 12.98 -15.25
CA ASN A 62 8.49 14.34 -14.95
C ASN A 62 8.78 14.51 -13.44
N GLU A 63 9.35 15.64 -13.04
CA GLU A 63 9.79 15.90 -11.66
C GLU A 63 8.69 15.66 -10.60
N GLU A 64 7.42 15.93 -10.94
CA GLU A 64 6.28 15.73 -10.05
C GLU A 64 5.54 14.41 -10.34
N ALA A 65 5.99 13.62 -11.32
CA ALA A 65 5.28 12.46 -11.85
C ALA A 65 3.80 12.77 -12.18
N SER A 66 3.51 14.02 -12.60
CA SER A 66 2.15 14.49 -12.89
C SER A 66 1.55 13.89 -14.17
N ASN A 67 2.37 13.21 -14.96
CA ASN A 67 1.96 12.49 -16.17
C ASN A 67 1.39 11.08 -15.90
N VAL A 68 1.25 10.69 -14.63
CA VAL A 68 0.56 9.47 -14.18
C VAL A 68 -0.39 9.79 -13.03
N SER A 69 -1.49 9.03 -12.90
CA SER A 69 -2.47 9.24 -11.84
C SER A 69 -1.94 8.84 -10.46
N GLN A 70 -2.57 9.32 -9.39
CA GLN A 70 -2.17 8.99 -8.01
C GLN A 70 -2.20 7.47 -7.75
N GLY A 71 -3.22 6.76 -8.23
CA GLY A 71 -3.29 5.29 -8.11
C GLY A 71 -2.18 4.58 -8.87
N GLN A 72 -1.82 5.07 -10.06
CA GLN A 72 -0.70 4.54 -10.83
C GLN A 72 0.64 4.78 -10.14
N LYS A 73 0.84 5.97 -9.54
CA LYS A 73 2.01 6.24 -8.69
C LYS A 73 2.11 5.24 -7.54
N GLN A 74 1.00 4.98 -6.86
CA GLN A 74 0.95 4.04 -5.76
C GLN A 74 1.29 2.62 -6.21
N LEU A 75 0.74 2.16 -7.34
CA LEU A 75 1.09 0.86 -7.92
C LEU A 75 2.58 0.76 -8.29
N LEU A 76 3.19 1.81 -8.80
CA LEU A 76 4.64 1.85 -9.08
C LEU A 76 5.47 1.77 -7.78
N CYS A 77 5.05 2.45 -6.71
CA CYS A 77 5.69 2.34 -5.40
C CYS A 77 5.56 0.93 -4.80
N ILE A 78 4.38 0.30 -4.92
CA ILE A 78 4.17 -1.10 -4.52
C ILE A 78 5.07 -2.03 -5.33
N THR A 79 5.19 -1.82 -6.64
CA THR A 79 6.07 -2.61 -7.52
C THR A 79 7.52 -2.54 -7.08
N ARG A 80 7.99 -1.36 -6.67
CA ARG A 80 9.32 -1.15 -6.12
C ARG A 80 9.56 -2.02 -4.88
N VAL A 81 8.60 -2.07 -3.97
CA VAL A 81 8.69 -2.87 -2.75
C VAL A 81 8.58 -4.37 -3.07
N MET A 82 7.72 -4.76 -4.01
CA MET A 82 7.64 -6.15 -4.50
C MET A 82 8.95 -6.64 -5.11
N LEU A 83 9.72 -5.76 -5.73
CA LEU A 83 10.99 -6.11 -6.34
C LEU A 83 12.08 -6.40 -5.30
N CYS A 84 12.10 -5.70 -4.16
CA CYS A 84 13.10 -5.92 -3.11
C CYS A 84 12.69 -6.98 -2.07
N LEU A 85 11.41 -7.35 -1.99
CA LEU A 85 10.87 -8.41 -1.11
C LEU A 85 11.34 -8.32 0.34
N PRO A 86 11.16 -7.20 1.04
CA PRO A 86 11.62 -7.06 2.42
C PRO A 86 10.82 -7.97 3.36
N PRO A 87 11.41 -8.43 4.49
CA PRO A 87 10.70 -9.30 5.44
C PRO A 87 9.61 -8.57 6.25
N MET A 88 9.70 -7.26 6.39
CA MET A 88 8.73 -6.43 7.11
C MET A 88 8.23 -5.28 6.24
N LEU A 89 6.97 -4.91 6.43
CA LEU A 89 6.29 -3.86 5.66
C LEU A 89 5.71 -2.80 6.58
N ILE A 90 5.75 -1.55 6.11
CA ILE A 90 4.99 -0.42 6.65
C ILE A 90 4.15 0.13 5.50
N LEU A 91 2.84 0.01 5.63
CA LEU A 91 1.88 0.34 4.57
C LEU A 91 0.89 1.38 5.07
N ASP A 92 0.67 2.44 4.27
CA ASP A 92 -0.39 3.41 4.50
C ASP A 92 -1.47 3.24 3.42
N GLU A 93 -2.67 2.83 3.82
CA GLU A 93 -3.79 2.56 2.92
C GLU A 93 -4.57 3.80 2.46
N ALA A 94 -4.07 5.00 2.62
CA ALA A 94 -4.78 6.20 2.20
C ALA A 94 -5.04 6.21 0.68
N THR A 95 -6.30 5.97 0.29
CA THR A 95 -6.76 5.85 -1.12
C THR A 95 -7.73 6.97 -1.52
N SER A 96 -7.82 8.05 -0.78
CA SER A 96 -8.88 9.07 -0.88
C SER A 96 -9.00 9.82 -2.21
N SER A 97 -8.11 9.59 -3.19
CA SER A 97 -8.07 10.31 -4.48
C SER A 97 -7.94 9.36 -5.68
N ILE A 98 -8.31 8.10 -5.53
CA ILE A 98 -8.11 7.06 -6.54
C ILE A 98 -9.46 6.58 -7.05
N ASP A 99 -9.59 6.35 -8.36
CA ASP A 99 -10.80 5.75 -8.95
C ASP A 99 -11.00 4.31 -8.45
N THR A 100 -12.25 3.87 -8.38
CA THR A 100 -12.64 2.56 -7.81
C THR A 100 -11.92 1.38 -8.45
N ARG A 101 -11.68 1.41 -9.75
CA ARG A 101 -11.01 0.30 -10.46
C ARG A 101 -9.55 0.20 -10.07
N THR A 102 -8.86 1.33 -10.04
CA THR A 102 -7.46 1.40 -9.63
C THR A 102 -7.31 1.09 -8.13
N GLU A 103 -8.28 1.51 -7.31
CA GLU A 103 -8.31 1.18 -5.89
C GLU A 103 -8.36 -0.34 -5.65
N LEU A 104 -9.17 -1.08 -6.38
CA LEU A 104 -9.19 -2.55 -6.31
C LEU A 104 -7.84 -3.16 -6.69
N GLN A 105 -7.19 -2.65 -7.73
CA GLN A 105 -5.85 -3.13 -8.12
C GLN A 105 -4.79 -2.83 -7.04
N VAL A 106 -4.84 -1.66 -6.43
CA VAL A 106 -3.96 -1.29 -5.31
C VAL A 106 -4.18 -2.23 -4.13
N GLN A 107 -5.44 -2.53 -3.81
CA GLN A 107 -5.78 -3.45 -2.74
C GLN A 107 -5.25 -4.87 -2.99
N GLU A 108 -5.51 -5.43 -4.17
CA GLU A 108 -4.99 -6.74 -4.56
C GLU A 108 -3.46 -6.80 -4.51
N ALA A 109 -2.80 -5.71 -4.89
CA ALA A 109 -1.34 -5.59 -4.82
C ALA A 109 -0.84 -5.54 -3.37
N PHE A 110 -1.52 -4.82 -2.47
CA PHE A 110 -1.22 -4.81 -1.04
C PHE A 110 -1.40 -6.19 -0.41
N ASP A 111 -2.51 -6.88 -0.68
CA ASP A 111 -2.80 -8.21 -0.15
C ASP A 111 -1.72 -9.21 -0.57
N LYS A 112 -1.29 -9.15 -1.82
CA LYS A 112 -0.17 -9.95 -2.32
C LYS A 112 1.15 -9.62 -1.62
N LEU A 113 1.42 -8.32 -1.43
CA LEU A 113 2.66 -7.86 -0.80
C LEU A 113 2.74 -8.30 0.66
N MET A 114 1.62 -8.25 1.39
CA MET A 114 1.55 -8.62 2.82
C MET A 114 1.66 -10.12 3.06
N LYS A 115 1.29 -10.95 2.09
CA LYS A 115 1.24 -12.41 2.26
C LYS A 115 2.59 -13.00 2.69
N GLY A 116 2.60 -13.64 3.86
CA GLY A 116 3.79 -14.29 4.43
C GLY A 116 4.82 -13.32 5.04
N ARG A 117 4.43 -12.08 5.33
CA ARG A 117 5.28 -11.05 5.93
C ARG A 117 4.62 -10.40 7.12
N THR A 118 5.45 -9.90 8.04
CA THR A 118 4.98 -9.02 9.11
C THR A 118 4.70 -7.63 8.52
N SER A 119 3.46 -7.19 8.63
CA SER A 119 3.01 -5.93 8.05
C SER A 119 2.43 -5.02 9.13
N PHE A 120 2.93 -3.79 9.20
CA PHE A 120 2.33 -2.70 9.95
C PHE A 120 1.50 -1.86 9.00
N VAL A 121 0.19 -1.83 9.20
CA VAL A 121 -0.73 -1.16 8.29
C VAL A 121 -1.42 -0.01 9.01
N ILE A 122 -1.32 1.20 8.45
CA ILE A 122 -2.20 2.31 8.82
C ILE A 122 -3.48 2.11 8.03
N ALA A 123 -4.47 1.48 8.68
CA ALA A 123 -5.66 1.01 8.02
C ALA A 123 -6.73 2.10 7.92
N HIS A 124 -7.27 2.26 6.72
CA HIS A 124 -8.41 3.13 6.43
C HIS A 124 -9.65 2.33 5.98
N ARG A 125 -9.51 1.01 5.80
CA ARG A 125 -10.58 0.12 5.37
C ARG A 125 -10.97 -0.85 6.48
N LEU A 126 -12.29 -1.06 6.57
CA LEU A 126 -12.87 -1.95 7.57
C LEU A 126 -12.37 -3.40 7.45
N SER A 127 -12.22 -3.91 6.22
CA SER A 127 -11.69 -5.26 5.97
C SER A 127 -10.30 -5.46 6.56
N THR A 128 -9.39 -4.52 6.30
CA THR A 128 -8.01 -4.55 6.82
C THR A 128 -7.99 -4.56 8.35
N ILE A 129 -8.87 -3.77 8.98
CA ILE A 129 -8.97 -3.71 10.45
C ILE A 129 -9.51 -5.04 11.01
N LYS A 130 -10.56 -5.59 10.40
CA LYS A 130 -11.18 -6.85 10.86
C LYS A 130 -10.25 -8.06 10.73
N ASP A 131 -9.47 -8.10 9.66
CA ASP A 131 -8.61 -9.24 9.32
C ASP A 131 -7.22 -9.13 9.94
N ALA A 132 -6.94 -8.05 10.70
CA ALA A 132 -5.66 -7.87 11.37
C ALA A 132 -5.48 -8.83 12.56
N ASP A 133 -4.33 -9.47 12.65
CA ASP A 133 -3.97 -10.34 13.78
C ASP A 133 -3.90 -9.56 15.10
N LEU A 134 -3.44 -8.30 15.05
CA LEU A 134 -3.35 -7.39 16.18
C LEU A 134 -3.67 -5.96 15.74
N ILE A 135 -4.59 -5.33 16.43
CA ILE A 135 -4.95 -3.92 16.28
C ILE A 135 -4.34 -3.14 17.44
N LEU A 136 -3.60 -2.09 17.12
CA LEU A 136 -3.11 -1.11 18.08
C LEU A 136 -3.95 0.16 17.95
N VAL A 137 -4.69 0.50 18.97
CA VAL A 137 -5.53 1.70 19.01
C VAL A 137 -4.76 2.84 19.66
N MET A 138 -4.53 3.89 18.89
CA MET A 138 -3.73 5.03 19.34
C MET A 138 -4.61 6.24 19.63
N LYS A 139 -4.30 6.94 20.71
CA LYS A 139 -4.91 8.22 21.10
C LYS A 139 -3.86 9.12 21.72
N ASP A 140 -3.78 10.35 21.23
CA ASP A 140 -2.84 11.38 21.73
C ASP A 140 -1.36 10.94 21.77
N GLY A 141 -0.97 10.01 20.84
CA GLY A 141 0.38 9.47 20.75
C GLY A 141 0.62 8.18 21.56
N ASP A 142 -0.31 7.77 22.39
CA ASP A 142 -0.23 6.57 23.21
C ASP A 142 -1.09 5.42 22.68
N ILE A 143 -0.65 4.18 22.91
CA ILE A 143 -1.46 2.99 22.66
C ILE A 143 -2.42 2.81 23.83
N VAL A 144 -3.71 3.08 23.61
CA VAL A 144 -4.75 3.00 24.64
C VAL A 144 -5.43 1.65 24.72
N GLU A 145 -5.51 0.92 23.61
CA GLU A 145 -6.06 -0.44 23.52
C GLU A 145 -5.27 -1.28 22.53
N GLN A 146 -5.27 -2.60 22.77
CA GLN A 146 -4.70 -3.58 21.83
C GLN A 146 -5.47 -4.89 21.92
N GLY A 147 -5.56 -5.60 20.79
CA GLY A 147 -6.27 -6.87 20.65
C GLY A 147 -6.70 -7.11 19.22
N ASN A 148 -7.40 -8.19 18.95
CA ASN A 148 -8.07 -8.40 17.68
C ASN A 148 -9.43 -7.67 17.63
N HIS A 149 -10.07 -7.69 16.48
CA HIS A 149 -11.35 -6.99 16.25
C HIS A 149 -12.44 -7.40 17.25
N GLU A 150 -12.63 -8.70 17.47
CA GLU A 150 -13.68 -9.23 18.34
C GLU A 150 -13.42 -8.88 19.81
N GLU A 151 -12.17 -9.02 20.26
CA GLU A 151 -11.76 -8.67 21.62
C GLU A 151 -11.99 -7.19 21.93
N LEU A 152 -11.64 -6.32 20.99
CA LEU A 152 -11.77 -4.87 21.17
C LEU A 152 -13.23 -4.40 21.13
N LEU A 153 -14.07 -5.02 20.29
CA LEU A 153 -15.52 -4.76 20.32
C LEU A 153 -16.14 -5.22 21.64
N ALA A 154 -15.77 -6.42 22.12
CA ALA A 154 -16.29 -6.94 23.38
C ALA A 154 -15.90 -6.10 24.60
N LYS A 155 -14.75 -5.40 24.56
CA LYS A 155 -14.35 -4.45 25.62
C LYS A 155 -15.24 -3.24 25.70
N GLY A 156 -15.92 -2.83 24.60
CA GLY A 156 -16.79 -1.66 24.57
C GLY A 156 -16.05 -0.34 24.87
N GLY A 157 -14.77 -0.26 24.50
CA GLY A 157 -13.90 0.89 24.76
C GLY A 157 -13.81 1.84 23.57
N PHE A 158 -12.71 2.58 23.51
CA PHE A 158 -12.47 3.61 22.48
C PHE A 158 -12.53 3.04 21.04
N TYR A 159 -12.02 1.82 20.84
CA TYR A 159 -12.13 1.14 19.55
C TYR A 159 -13.58 0.87 19.14
N ALA A 160 -14.40 0.35 20.05
CA ALA A 160 -15.81 0.05 19.78
C ALA A 160 -16.59 1.34 19.44
N ASP A 161 -16.34 2.42 20.15
CA ASP A 161 -16.96 3.73 19.88
C ASP A 161 -16.58 4.25 18.49
N LEU A 162 -15.29 4.18 18.11
CA LEU A 162 -14.81 4.57 16.78
C LEU A 162 -15.43 3.69 15.70
N TYR A 163 -15.44 2.39 15.91
CA TYR A 163 -15.99 1.43 14.97
C TYR A 163 -17.47 1.71 14.69
N ASN A 164 -18.29 1.82 15.73
CA ASN A 164 -19.71 2.07 15.61
C ASN A 164 -20.00 3.44 14.96
N SER A 165 -19.23 4.47 15.31
CA SER A 165 -19.42 5.81 14.73
C SER A 165 -19.07 5.91 13.24
N GLN A 166 -18.09 5.14 12.79
CA GLN A 166 -17.59 5.22 11.39
C GLN A 166 -18.23 4.21 10.45
N PHE A 167 -18.58 3.03 10.95
CA PHE A 167 -18.91 1.88 10.10
C PHE A 167 -20.34 1.35 10.25
N GLU A 168 -21.01 1.52 11.40
CA GLU A 168 -22.42 1.15 11.55
C GLU A 168 -23.36 2.14 10.86
N ASN A 169 -23.04 3.44 10.88
CA ASN A 169 -23.82 4.46 10.18
C ASN A 169 -23.72 4.40 8.65
N ALA A 170 -22.77 3.67 8.09
CA ALA A 170 -22.64 3.46 6.65
C ALA A 170 -23.58 2.34 6.12
N GLY A 171 -24.14 1.51 7.00
CA GLY A 171 -25.07 0.42 6.64
C GLY A 171 -26.54 0.83 6.52
N GLU A 172 -26.94 2.03 6.94
CA GLU A 172 -28.34 2.50 6.90
C GLU A 172 -28.71 3.29 5.63
N CYS A 173 -27.78 3.47 4.68
CA CYS A 173 -28.01 4.17 3.41
C CYS A 173 -27.89 3.23 2.19
N ALA A 174 -28.41 2.01 2.28
CA ALA A 174 -28.52 1.11 1.12
C ALA A 174 -29.95 0.62 0.91
#